data_a3bbe9fe1402d071c93a3c17b5af0401
#
_entry.id   a3bbe9fe1402d071c93a3c17b5af0401
#
_cell.length_a   1.000
_cell.length_b   1.000
_cell.length_c   1.000
_cell.angle_alpha   90.00
_cell.angle_beta   90.00
_cell.angle_gamma   90.00
#
_symmetry.space_group_name_H-M   'P 1'
#
loop_
_entity.id
_entity.type
_entity.pdbx_description
1 polymer ?
#
loop_
_entity_poly.entity_id
_entity_poly.type
_entity_poly.pdbx_seq_one_letter_code
_entity_poly.pdbx_strand_id
1 'polypeptide(L)'
;MAKKKDEIPVEIDDELKSPKFGKPETHSVSGYILEVNEADKKVDIQLYEPLSGTTILEGLELSKTINLNDLEKGVVCEFKLDELKAPLSKRTIEYLKEQGIALDTIVKFELKEFKIIDENN
;
A
#
# COMPACT_ATOMS: atom_id res chain seq x y z
N MET A 1 -15.70 32.02 -7.19
CA MET A 1 -15.77 31.82 -5.84
C MET A 1 -14.72 30.93 -5.37
N ALA A 2 -14.00 31.44 -4.49
CA ALA A 2 -12.86 30.70 -3.99
C ALA A 2 -13.23 29.41 -3.35
N LYS A 3 -14.37 29.34 -2.74
CA LYS A 3 -14.74 28.14 -2.03
C LYS A 3 -14.88 26.95 -2.92
N LYS A 4 -15.03 27.13 -4.21
CA LYS A 4 -15.15 25.97 -5.08
C LYS A 4 -13.87 25.19 -5.21
N LYS A 5 -12.74 25.77 -4.91
CA LYS A 5 -11.51 25.04 -5.07
C LYS A 5 -11.38 23.93 -4.06
N ASP A 6 -12.17 23.96 -2.99
CA ASP A 6 -12.11 22.88 -2.02
C ASP A 6 -12.99 21.71 -2.39
N GLU A 7 -13.77 21.84 -3.43
CA GLU A 7 -14.66 20.78 -3.83
C GLU A 7 -14.05 19.96 -4.93
N ILE A 8 -14.04 18.67 -4.76
CA ILE A 8 -13.54 17.76 -5.76
C ILE A 8 -14.71 17.34 -6.64
N PRO A 9 -14.59 17.44 -7.96
CA PRO A 9 -15.65 16.96 -8.84
C PRO A 9 -16.00 15.51 -8.52
N VAL A 10 -17.29 15.20 -8.58
CA VAL A 10 -17.79 13.89 -8.17
C VAL A 10 -17.09 12.75 -8.90
N GLU A 11 -16.88 12.91 -10.20
CA GLU A 11 -16.24 11.86 -10.97
C GLU A 11 -14.82 11.60 -10.54
N ILE A 12 -14.10 12.67 -10.21
CA ILE A 12 -12.73 12.53 -9.75
C ILE A 12 -12.70 11.94 -8.35
N ASP A 13 -13.59 12.41 -7.48
CA ASP A 13 -13.68 11.90 -6.14
C ASP A 13 -14.00 10.40 -6.14
N ASP A 14 -14.92 9.97 -6.99
CA ASP A 14 -15.26 8.56 -7.08
C ASP A 14 -14.08 7.73 -7.55
N GLU A 15 -13.33 8.25 -8.51
CA GLU A 15 -12.17 7.53 -8.99
C GLU A 15 -11.10 7.39 -7.90
N LEU A 16 -10.90 8.44 -7.12
CA LEU A 16 -9.88 8.41 -6.07
C LEU A 16 -10.31 7.53 -4.90
N LYS A 17 -11.60 7.47 -4.59
CA LYS A 17 -12.07 6.66 -3.48
C LYS A 17 -12.23 5.20 -3.82
N SER A 18 -12.47 4.90 -5.08
CA SER A 18 -12.67 3.52 -5.52
C SER A 18 -11.82 3.24 -6.74
N PRO A 19 -10.50 3.21 -6.57
CA PRO A 19 -9.61 2.99 -7.71
C PRO A 19 -9.86 1.62 -8.31
N LYS A 20 -9.70 1.53 -9.62
CA LYS A 20 -9.86 0.27 -10.31
C LYS A 20 -8.48 -0.34 -10.51
N PHE A 21 -8.09 -1.17 -9.58
CA PHE A 21 -6.79 -1.80 -9.62
C PHE A 21 -6.77 -2.91 -10.66
N GLY A 22 -5.66 -3.02 -11.37
CA GLY A 22 -5.46 -4.09 -12.32
C GLY A 22 -5.00 -5.34 -11.60
N LYS A 23 -4.42 -6.27 -12.37
CA LYS A 23 -3.92 -7.50 -11.80
C LYS A 23 -2.78 -7.22 -10.83
N PRO A 24 -2.76 -7.90 -9.69
CA PRO A 24 -1.66 -7.69 -8.77
C PRO A 24 -0.36 -8.27 -9.32
N GLU A 25 0.72 -7.63 -8.96
CA GLU A 25 2.06 -8.14 -9.25
C GLU A 25 2.65 -8.58 -7.92
N THR A 26 3.01 -9.85 -7.81
CA THR A 26 3.49 -10.38 -6.54
C THR A 26 5.00 -10.28 -6.45
N HIS A 27 5.47 -9.75 -5.34
CA HIS A 27 6.90 -9.59 -5.09
C HIS A 27 7.27 -10.38 -3.85
N SER A 28 8.45 -11.00 -3.88
CA SER A 28 9.01 -11.66 -2.71
C SER A 28 10.14 -10.78 -2.18
N VAL A 29 10.01 -10.33 -0.95
CA VAL A 29 10.98 -9.42 -0.36
C VAL A 29 11.24 -9.83 1.08
N SER A 30 12.36 -9.42 1.60
CA SER A 30 12.73 -9.72 2.99
C SER A 30 12.75 -8.45 3.82
N GLY A 31 12.43 -8.59 5.08
CA GLY A 31 12.43 -7.46 5.98
C GLY A 31 11.98 -7.89 7.36
N TYR A 32 11.49 -6.94 8.14
CA TYR A 32 10.97 -7.28 9.45
C TYR A 32 9.77 -6.41 9.78
N ILE A 33 9.01 -6.86 10.76
CA ILE A 33 7.77 -6.21 11.15
C ILE A 33 8.10 -5.05 12.07
N LEU A 34 7.68 -3.84 11.66
CA LEU A 34 7.89 -2.65 12.46
C LEU A 34 6.82 -2.47 13.51
N GLU A 35 5.57 -2.67 13.13
CA GLU A 35 4.46 -2.40 14.01
C GLU A 35 3.25 -3.20 13.56
N VAL A 36 2.47 -3.69 14.51
CA VAL A 36 1.22 -4.39 14.21
C VAL A 36 0.10 -3.57 14.81
N ASN A 37 -0.86 -3.16 13.96
CA ASN A 37 -2.01 -2.41 14.40
C ASN A 37 -3.20 -3.36 14.45
N GLU A 38 -3.51 -3.85 15.65
CA GLU A 38 -4.56 -4.85 15.79
C GLU A 38 -5.94 -4.26 15.55
N ALA A 39 -6.12 -3.00 15.92
CA ALA A 39 -7.43 -2.37 15.76
C ALA A 39 -7.83 -2.26 14.30
N ASP A 40 -6.89 -1.89 13.44
CA ASP A 40 -7.16 -1.71 12.03
C ASP A 40 -6.80 -2.92 11.20
N LYS A 41 -6.19 -3.94 11.81
CA LYS A 41 -5.74 -5.14 11.11
C LYS A 41 -4.78 -4.79 10.00
N LYS A 42 -3.78 -3.98 10.33
CA LYS A 42 -2.76 -3.53 9.39
C LYS A 42 -1.39 -3.71 10.01
N VAL A 43 -0.38 -3.70 9.17
CA VAL A 43 0.98 -3.91 9.63
C VAL A 43 1.92 -2.98 8.88
N ASP A 44 2.95 -2.52 9.58
CA ASP A 44 4.03 -1.75 8.96
C ASP A 44 5.25 -2.65 8.89
N ILE A 45 5.94 -2.63 7.76
CA ILE A 45 7.15 -3.44 7.61
C ILE A 45 8.30 -2.62 7.09
N GLN A 46 9.50 -3.04 7.47
CA GLN A 46 10.73 -2.47 6.97
C GLN A 46 11.35 -3.48 6.02
N LEU A 47 11.65 -3.06 4.80
CA LEU A 47 12.28 -3.92 3.82
C LEU A 47 13.79 -3.73 3.87
N TYR A 48 14.53 -4.80 3.58
CA TYR A 48 15.98 -4.69 3.49
C TYR A 48 16.42 -4.07 2.18
N GLU A 49 15.61 -4.23 1.13
CA GLU A 49 15.91 -3.63 -0.18
C GLU A 49 14.70 -2.87 -0.66
N PRO A 50 14.89 -1.80 -1.40
CA PRO A 50 13.74 -1.00 -1.84
C PRO A 50 12.83 -1.78 -2.76
N LEU A 51 11.53 -1.53 -2.63
CA LEU A 51 10.52 -2.03 -3.54
C LEU A 51 9.80 -0.80 -4.07
N SER A 52 9.86 -0.59 -5.37
CA SER A 52 9.25 0.58 -6.01
C SER A 52 9.71 1.88 -5.33
N GLY A 53 10.99 1.91 -4.95
CA GLY A 53 11.57 3.13 -4.40
C GLY A 53 11.35 3.36 -2.92
N THR A 54 10.73 2.41 -2.21
CA THR A 54 10.50 2.59 -0.78
C THR A 54 11.01 1.39 0.00
N THR A 55 11.47 1.63 1.21
CA THR A 55 11.90 0.57 2.11
C THR A 55 10.97 0.40 3.29
N ILE A 56 10.05 1.31 3.51
CA ILE A 56 9.09 1.19 4.60
C ILE A 56 7.70 1.19 3.99
N LEU A 57 6.92 0.16 4.32
CA LEU A 57 5.54 0.06 3.88
C LEU A 57 4.66 0.16 5.11
N GLU A 58 3.83 1.19 5.14
CA GLU A 58 2.98 1.45 6.29
C GLU A 58 1.54 1.15 5.97
N GLY A 59 0.84 0.64 6.96
CA GLY A 59 -0.60 0.42 6.80
C GLY A 59 -0.94 -0.65 5.79
N LEU A 60 -0.11 -1.69 5.69
CA LEU A 60 -0.41 -2.77 4.77
C LEU A 60 -1.64 -3.51 5.20
N GLU A 61 -2.55 -3.73 4.26
CA GLU A 61 -3.69 -4.58 4.50
C GLU A 61 -3.27 -6.03 4.39
N LEU A 62 -3.93 -6.88 5.15
CA LEU A 62 -3.58 -8.28 5.21
C LEU A 62 -4.56 -9.10 4.40
N SER A 63 -4.04 -10.08 3.69
CA SER A 63 -4.88 -11.07 3.04
C SER A 63 -5.70 -11.79 4.10
N LYS A 64 -6.87 -12.30 3.71
CA LYS A 64 -7.74 -12.99 4.64
C LYS A 64 -7.12 -14.26 5.22
N THR A 65 -6.09 -14.78 4.57
CA THR A 65 -5.46 -15.99 5.05
C THR A 65 -4.43 -15.71 6.14
N ILE A 66 -4.11 -14.46 6.40
CA ILE A 66 -3.11 -14.13 7.41
C ILE A 66 -3.79 -13.89 8.74
N ASN A 67 -3.28 -14.56 9.76
CA ASN A 67 -3.76 -14.36 11.12
C ASN A 67 -2.88 -13.33 11.78
N LEU A 68 -3.48 -12.23 12.19
CA LEU A 68 -2.75 -11.13 12.80
C LEU A 68 -1.96 -11.58 14.02
N ASN A 69 -2.45 -12.57 14.74
CA ASN A 69 -1.76 -13.05 15.93
C ASN A 69 -0.43 -13.72 15.62
N ASP A 70 -0.19 -14.10 14.37
CA ASP A 70 1.07 -14.71 13.99
C ASP A 70 2.14 -13.67 13.68
N LEU A 71 1.79 -12.39 13.71
CA LEU A 71 2.72 -11.32 13.38
C LEU A 71 3.26 -10.71 14.67
N GLU A 72 4.57 -10.62 14.78
CA GLU A 72 5.20 -10.02 15.94
C GLU A 72 6.20 -8.96 15.51
N LYS A 73 6.20 -7.86 16.24
CA LYS A 73 7.12 -6.77 16.00
C LYS A 73 8.55 -7.26 16.08
N GLY A 74 9.37 -6.87 15.13
CA GLY A 74 10.78 -7.19 15.11
C GLY A 74 11.14 -8.53 14.49
N VAL A 75 10.14 -9.32 14.12
CA VAL A 75 10.42 -10.63 13.53
C VAL A 75 10.83 -10.49 12.08
N VAL A 76 11.91 -11.16 11.71
CA VAL A 76 12.41 -11.13 10.35
C VAL A 76 11.67 -12.15 9.51
N CYS A 77 11.18 -11.70 8.38
CA CYS A 77 10.35 -12.54 7.53
C CYS A 77 10.69 -12.36 6.07
N GLU A 78 10.32 -13.36 5.30
CA GLU A 78 10.18 -13.20 3.86
C GLU A 78 8.72 -12.93 3.60
N PHE A 79 8.43 -11.84 2.90
CA PHE A 79 7.06 -11.43 2.64
C PHE A 79 6.72 -11.62 1.17
N LYS A 80 5.49 -12.02 0.92
CA LYS A 80 4.95 -11.94 -0.43
C LYS A 80 3.95 -10.80 -0.44
N LEU A 81 4.25 -9.79 -1.25
CA LEU A 81 3.44 -8.59 -1.33
C LEU A 81 2.81 -8.50 -2.70
N ASP A 82 1.54 -8.18 -2.73
CA ASP A 82 0.88 -7.88 -3.99
C ASP A 82 0.92 -6.38 -4.18
N GLU A 83 1.43 -5.97 -5.33
CA GLU A 83 1.42 -4.57 -5.73
C GLU A 83 0.29 -4.38 -6.73
N LEU A 84 -0.65 -3.50 -6.40
CA LEU A 84 -1.78 -3.21 -7.26
C LEU A 84 -1.65 -1.79 -7.75
N LYS A 85 -1.94 -1.57 -9.02
CA LYS A 85 -1.84 -0.26 -9.63
C LYS A 85 -3.16 0.10 -10.30
N ALA A 86 -3.58 1.33 -10.09
CA ALA A 86 -4.79 1.86 -10.70
C ALA A 86 -4.42 3.15 -11.42
N PRO A 87 -4.19 3.08 -12.74
CA PRO A 87 -3.88 4.29 -13.49
C PRO A 87 -5.06 5.25 -13.43
N LEU A 88 -4.78 6.52 -13.27
CA LEU A 88 -5.81 7.53 -13.18
C LEU A 88 -6.16 8.04 -14.57
N SER A 89 -7.39 8.50 -14.72
CA SER A 89 -7.82 9.09 -15.97
C SER A 89 -7.10 10.41 -16.20
N LYS A 90 -7.05 10.82 -17.46
CA LYS A 90 -6.38 12.06 -17.81
C LYS A 90 -6.98 13.25 -17.08
N ARG A 91 -8.30 13.26 -16.94
CA ARG A 91 -8.97 14.34 -16.25
C ARG A 91 -8.53 14.42 -14.78
N THR A 92 -8.43 13.28 -14.13
CA THR A 92 -8.03 13.25 -12.73
C THR A 92 -6.58 13.67 -12.58
N ILE A 93 -5.71 13.22 -13.48
CA ILE A 93 -4.31 13.61 -13.45
C ILE A 93 -4.17 15.11 -13.58
N GLU A 94 -4.92 15.71 -14.49
CA GLU A 94 -4.86 17.15 -14.70
C GLU A 94 -5.41 17.92 -13.51
N TYR A 95 -6.49 17.41 -12.93
CA TYR A 95 -7.05 18.05 -11.74
C TYR A 95 -6.04 18.06 -10.60
N LEU A 96 -5.41 16.90 -10.35
CA LEU A 96 -4.45 16.81 -9.26
C LEU A 96 -3.23 17.70 -9.52
N LYS A 97 -2.82 17.79 -10.79
CA LYS A 97 -1.69 18.63 -11.14
C LYS A 97 -1.99 20.09 -10.84
N GLU A 98 -3.21 20.53 -11.08
CA GLU A 98 -3.61 21.88 -10.74
C GLU A 98 -3.61 22.12 -9.24
N GLN A 99 -3.76 21.06 -8.46
CA GLN A 99 -3.70 21.17 -7.00
C GLN A 99 -2.28 21.01 -6.48
N GLY A 100 -1.30 20.91 -7.37
CA GLY A 100 0.09 20.76 -6.94
C GLY A 100 0.49 19.32 -6.65
N ILE A 101 -0.32 18.35 -7.07
CA ILE A 101 -0.07 16.95 -6.82
C ILE A 101 0.30 16.24 -8.11
N ALA A 102 1.50 15.66 -8.16
CA ALA A 102 1.96 14.94 -9.33
C ALA A 102 1.70 13.46 -9.12
N LEU A 103 0.53 13.00 -9.52
CA LEU A 103 0.13 11.61 -9.32
C LEU A 103 -0.60 11.14 -10.57
N ASP A 104 -0.17 10.03 -11.14
CA ASP A 104 -0.86 9.47 -12.32
C ASP A 104 -1.33 8.04 -12.09
N THR A 105 -0.90 7.42 -11.02
CA THR A 105 -1.28 6.03 -10.72
C THR A 105 -1.36 5.88 -9.22
N ILE A 106 -2.42 5.22 -8.76
CA ILE A 106 -2.53 4.90 -7.35
C ILE A 106 -1.92 3.52 -7.16
N VAL A 107 -1.01 3.39 -6.22
CA VAL A 107 -0.33 2.13 -5.94
C VAL A 107 -0.71 1.70 -4.54
N LYS A 108 -1.04 0.42 -4.40
CA LYS A 108 -1.41 -0.15 -3.12
C LYS A 108 -0.67 -1.46 -2.95
N PHE A 109 -0.21 -1.73 -1.74
CA PHE A 109 0.43 -3.00 -1.43
C PHE A 109 -0.43 -3.74 -0.42
N GLU A 110 -0.50 -5.06 -0.58
CA GLU A 110 -1.16 -5.92 0.39
C GLU A 110 -0.21 -7.03 0.77
N LEU A 111 -0.21 -7.41 2.04
CA LEU A 111 0.59 -8.55 2.49
C LEU A 111 -0.20 -9.81 2.22
N LYS A 112 0.33 -10.63 1.31
CA LYS A 112 -0.37 -11.82 0.88
C LYS A 112 0.05 -13.04 1.70
N GLU A 113 1.33 -13.17 1.96
CA GLU A 113 1.88 -14.26 2.75
C GLU A 113 3.13 -13.80 3.44
N PHE A 114 3.49 -14.48 4.51
CA PHE A 114 4.78 -14.22 5.11
C PHE A 114 5.32 -15.54 5.65
N LYS A 115 6.63 -15.59 5.75
CA LYS A 115 7.33 -16.75 6.28
C LYS A 115 8.39 -16.23 7.22
N ILE A 116 8.36 -16.69 8.46
CA ILE A 116 9.35 -16.27 9.44
C ILE A 116 10.68 -16.92 9.11
N ILE A 117 11.72 -16.12 9.05
CA ILE A 117 13.05 -16.61 8.81
C ILE A 117 13.72 -16.74 10.15
N ASP A 118 14.02 -17.99 10.52
CA ASP A 118 14.60 -18.23 11.81
C ASP A 118 16.09 -18.36 11.66
N GLU A 119 16.78 -17.34 12.09
CA GLU A 119 18.14 -17.36 11.99
C GLU A 119 18.81 -17.86 13.12
N ASN A 120 18.16 -18.21 14.12
CA ASN A 120 18.76 -18.65 15.24
C ASN A 120 19.01 -19.98 15.28
N ASN A 121 18.85 -20.61 14.63
CA ASN A 121 19.04 -21.89 14.76
C ASN A 121 19.92 -22.48 14.33
#